data_2c05c9084ba5c407d2d53ef4b2b1b427
#
_entry.id   2c05c9084ba5c407d2d53ef4b2b1b427
#
_cell.length_a   1.000
_cell.length_b   1.000
_cell.length_c   1.000
_cell.angle_alpha   90.00
_cell.angle_beta   90.00
_cell.angle_gamma   90.00
#
_symmetry.space_group_name_H-M   'P 1'
#
loop_
_entity.id
_entity.type
_entity.pdbx_description
1 polymer ?
#
loop_
_entity_poly.entity_id
_entity_poly.type
_entity_poly.pdbx_seq_one_letter_code
_entity_poly.pdbx_strand_id
1 'polypeptide(L)'
;KRGLIKDIERNYHVRIKKQVSFIRDWIFLCFFLGNDFLPHLKSLDIYHNGIHLLLSVYCFFIKKTKQYDNDYLILPNQDINMSLLRKIFNRLHKNEENYIIENIKHHKYKRNYLDDIPIRYCYKGWSNRYYDYYYKTHSFLYIDKIVENYFRTLIWTKEYYFKGCPCWKHYYKYKGILLSDMKE
;
A
#
# COMPACT_ATOMS: atom_id res chain seq x y z
N LYS A 1 10.12 12.19 -18.03
CA LYS A 1 8.72 11.63 -18.04
C LYS A 1 8.53 10.55 -19.11
N ARG A 2 8.95 10.75 -20.38
CA ARG A 2 8.75 9.74 -21.45
C ARG A 2 9.60 8.48 -21.27
N GLY A 3 10.81 8.56 -20.70
CA GLY A 3 11.68 7.40 -20.45
C GLY A 3 11.06 6.43 -19.44
N LEU A 4 10.63 6.94 -18.29
CA LEU A 4 10.05 6.15 -17.22
C LEU A 4 8.82 5.34 -17.66
N ILE A 5 7.88 5.96 -18.39
CA ILE A 5 6.69 5.24 -18.88
C ILE A 5 7.10 4.11 -19.83
N LYS A 6 8.05 4.35 -20.75
CA LYS A 6 8.55 3.31 -21.65
C LYS A 6 9.21 2.16 -20.89
N ASP A 7 9.95 2.46 -19.83
CA ASP A 7 10.57 1.42 -18.99
C ASP A 7 9.52 0.59 -18.26
N ILE A 8 8.46 1.23 -17.74
CA ILE A 8 7.34 0.52 -17.12
C ILE A 8 6.59 -0.34 -18.15
N GLU A 9 6.28 0.22 -19.34
CA GLU A 9 5.62 -0.53 -20.41
C GLU A 9 6.39 -1.78 -20.80
N ARG A 10 7.72 -1.66 -20.91
CA ARG A 10 8.62 -2.78 -21.23
C ARG A 10 8.70 -3.80 -20.10
N ASN A 11 8.92 -3.35 -18.86
CA ASN A 11 9.15 -4.23 -17.71
C ASN A 11 7.90 -4.98 -17.27
N TYR A 12 6.72 -4.38 -17.41
CA TYR A 12 5.44 -4.98 -16.98
C TYR A 12 4.57 -5.44 -18.16
N HIS A 13 5.09 -5.35 -19.41
CA HIS A 13 4.36 -5.75 -20.61
C HIS A 13 2.95 -5.13 -20.68
N VAL A 14 2.86 -3.85 -20.43
CA VAL A 14 1.60 -3.07 -20.45
C VAL A 14 1.75 -1.89 -21.40
N ARG A 15 0.71 -1.59 -22.16
CA ARG A 15 0.63 -0.35 -22.94
C ARG A 15 -0.19 0.69 -22.17
N ILE A 16 0.41 1.84 -21.88
CA ILE A 16 -0.24 2.92 -21.13
C ILE A 16 -0.84 3.92 -22.12
N LYS A 17 -2.18 3.95 -22.18
CA LYS A 17 -2.91 4.83 -23.10
C LYS A 17 -3.04 6.27 -22.57
N LYS A 18 -3.25 6.44 -21.25
CA LYS A 18 -3.43 7.75 -20.60
C LYS A 18 -2.30 8.00 -19.60
N GLN A 19 -1.22 8.58 -20.09
CA GLN A 19 0.00 8.80 -19.30
C GLN A 19 -0.23 9.66 -18.06
N VAL A 20 -1.06 10.70 -18.14
CA VAL A 20 -1.35 11.59 -17.01
C VAL A 20 -2.09 10.84 -15.89
N SER A 21 -3.13 10.07 -16.23
CA SER A 21 -3.86 9.25 -15.27
C SER A 21 -2.96 8.20 -14.62
N PHE A 22 -2.14 7.52 -15.42
CA PHE A 22 -1.16 6.56 -14.92
C PHE A 22 -0.16 7.19 -13.93
N ILE A 23 0.36 8.38 -14.21
CA ILE A 23 1.30 9.09 -13.33
C ILE A 23 0.61 9.47 -12.00
N ARG A 24 -0.65 9.92 -12.04
CA ARG A 24 -1.43 10.18 -10.83
C ARG A 24 -1.60 8.95 -9.97
N ASP A 25 -1.95 7.83 -10.59
CA ASP A 25 -2.10 6.55 -9.91
C ASP A 25 -0.77 6.08 -9.32
N TRP A 26 0.34 6.26 -10.04
CA TRP A 26 1.65 5.92 -9.52
C TRP A 26 2.03 6.74 -8.29
N ILE A 27 1.82 8.07 -8.34
CA ILE A 27 2.05 8.94 -7.17
C ILE A 27 1.21 8.44 -5.98
N PHE A 28 -0.06 8.13 -6.22
CA PHE A 28 -0.95 7.62 -5.18
C PHE A 28 -0.48 6.27 -4.60
N LEU A 29 -0.01 5.35 -5.45
CA LEU A 29 0.54 4.07 -5.01
C LEU A 29 1.81 4.24 -4.15
N CYS A 30 2.63 5.25 -4.43
CA CYS A 30 3.81 5.55 -3.63
C CYS A 30 3.47 5.93 -2.17
N PHE A 31 2.25 6.38 -1.88
CA PHE A 31 1.85 6.69 -0.50
C PHE A 31 1.88 5.45 0.41
N PHE A 32 1.67 4.25 -0.13
CA PHE A 32 1.74 2.99 0.62
C PHE A 32 3.16 2.56 0.99
N LEU A 33 4.17 3.16 0.36
CA LEU A 33 5.59 2.96 0.70
C LEU A 33 6.06 3.84 1.85
N GLY A 34 5.16 4.69 2.38
CA GLY A 34 5.44 5.64 3.44
C GLY A 34 5.82 7.03 2.93
N ASN A 35 5.46 8.03 3.71
CA ASN A 35 5.80 9.44 3.51
C ASN A 35 5.73 10.18 4.86
N ASP A 36 5.83 11.51 4.83
CA ASP A 36 5.80 12.35 6.04
C ASP A 36 4.47 12.25 6.83
N PHE A 37 3.41 11.77 6.22
CA PHE A 37 2.06 11.74 6.79
C PHE A 37 1.55 10.33 7.12
N LEU A 38 2.02 9.32 6.37
CA LEU A 38 1.58 7.92 6.50
C LEU A 38 2.79 6.99 6.69
N PRO A 39 2.74 6.05 7.64
CA PRO A 39 3.70 4.98 7.68
C PRO A 39 3.55 4.04 6.47
N HIS A 40 4.63 3.40 6.06
CA HIS A 40 4.57 2.36 5.03
C HIS A 40 3.77 1.14 5.52
N LEU A 41 3.09 0.47 4.61
CA LEU A 41 2.55 -0.86 4.87
C LEU A 41 3.70 -1.84 5.08
N LYS A 42 3.63 -2.68 6.11
CA LYS A 42 4.77 -3.54 6.52
C LYS A 42 5.25 -4.50 5.44
N SER A 43 4.37 -4.91 4.55
CA SER A 43 4.68 -5.73 3.38
C SER A 43 5.33 -4.96 2.23
N LEU A 44 5.30 -3.62 2.27
CA LEU A 44 5.78 -2.76 1.20
C LEU A 44 6.96 -1.93 1.68
N ASP A 45 8.17 -2.35 1.32
CA ASP A 45 9.40 -1.67 1.68
C ASP A 45 10.00 -1.00 0.43
N ILE A 46 10.28 0.29 0.52
CA ILE A 46 10.87 1.06 -0.58
C ILE A 46 12.28 0.57 -0.94
N TYR A 47 13.02 0.07 0.04
CA TYR A 47 14.38 -0.45 -0.14
C TYR A 47 14.43 -1.90 -0.60
N HIS A 48 13.28 -2.61 -0.57
CA HIS A 48 13.19 -4.02 -0.94
C HIS A 48 11.94 -4.32 -1.79
N ASN A 49 12.05 -4.02 -3.09
CA ASN A 49 11.03 -4.37 -4.11
C ASN A 49 9.60 -3.83 -3.91
N GLY A 50 9.30 -3.02 -2.89
CA GLY A 50 7.95 -2.54 -2.62
C GLY A 50 7.31 -1.80 -3.80
N ILE A 51 8.08 -0.96 -4.49
CA ILE A 51 7.62 -0.23 -5.68
C ILE A 51 7.32 -1.17 -6.87
N HIS A 52 8.20 -2.15 -7.09
CA HIS A 52 8.02 -3.14 -8.16
C HIS A 52 6.80 -4.02 -7.90
N LEU A 53 6.58 -4.41 -6.65
CA LEU A 53 5.43 -5.20 -6.23
C LEU A 53 4.11 -4.45 -6.50
N LEU A 54 4.01 -3.20 -6.07
CA LEU A 54 2.85 -2.35 -6.33
C LEU A 54 2.58 -2.18 -7.82
N LEU A 55 3.62 -1.82 -8.60
CA LEU A 55 3.49 -1.62 -10.04
C LEU A 55 3.12 -2.91 -10.77
N SER A 56 3.70 -4.05 -10.38
CA SER A 56 3.39 -5.34 -11.03
C SER A 56 1.91 -5.70 -10.87
N VAL A 57 1.36 -5.53 -9.66
CA VAL A 57 -0.05 -5.80 -9.38
C VAL A 57 -0.96 -4.77 -10.05
N TYR A 58 -0.61 -3.50 -10.00
CA TYR A 58 -1.37 -2.44 -10.66
C TYR A 58 -1.41 -2.64 -12.18
N CYS A 59 -0.26 -2.84 -12.83
CA CYS A 59 -0.18 -3.07 -14.26
C CYS A 59 -0.91 -4.35 -14.70
N PHE A 60 -0.93 -5.40 -13.86
CA PHE A 60 -1.72 -6.61 -14.12
C PHE A 60 -3.22 -6.29 -14.27
N PHE A 61 -3.77 -5.36 -13.47
CA PHE A 61 -5.17 -4.98 -13.60
C PHE A 61 -5.39 -4.02 -14.78
N ILE A 62 -4.54 -3.01 -14.94
CA ILE A 62 -4.67 -2.00 -16.01
C ILE A 62 -4.61 -2.62 -17.40
N LYS A 63 -3.71 -3.58 -17.65
CA LYS A 63 -3.61 -4.22 -18.97
C LYS A 63 -4.85 -5.03 -19.35
N LYS A 64 -5.69 -5.40 -18.38
CA LYS A 64 -6.95 -6.12 -18.61
C LYS A 64 -8.13 -5.21 -18.94
N THR A 65 -7.95 -3.90 -18.80
CA THR A 65 -8.98 -2.90 -19.06
C THR A 65 -8.80 -2.26 -20.44
N LYS A 66 -9.81 -1.52 -20.88
CA LYS A 66 -9.71 -0.67 -22.08
C LYS A 66 -9.01 0.65 -21.79
N GLN A 67 -8.66 0.92 -20.53
CA GLN A 67 -8.05 2.14 -20.03
C GLN A 67 -8.89 3.40 -20.31
N TYR A 68 -10.19 3.30 -20.06
CA TYR A 68 -11.06 4.46 -19.96
C TYR A 68 -10.76 5.23 -18.66
N ASP A 69 -11.30 6.44 -18.51
CA ASP A 69 -11.02 7.27 -17.34
C ASP A 69 -11.37 6.60 -16.01
N ASN A 70 -12.42 5.80 -15.98
CA ASN A 70 -12.86 5.07 -14.78
C ASN A 70 -12.08 3.77 -14.49
N ASP A 71 -11.13 3.40 -15.34
CA ASP A 71 -10.29 2.21 -15.15
C ASP A 71 -9.05 2.49 -14.29
N TYR A 72 -8.79 3.77 -13.95
CA TYR A 72 -7.64 4.22 -13.16
C TYR A 72 -8.00 4.35 -11.67
N LEU A 73 -6.96 4.42 -10.80
CA LEU A 73 -7.15 4.56 -9.34
C LEU A 73 -7.70 5.94 -8.96
N ILE A 74 -7.17 6.98 -9.60
CA ILE A 74 -7.67 8.35 -9.40
C ILE A 74 -8.65 8.68 -10.53
N LEU A 75 -9.92 8.75 -10.18
CA LEU A 75 -11.01 9.03 -11.10
C LEU A 75 -10.98 10.49 -11.60
N PRO A 76 -11.69 10.83 -12.69
CA PRO A 76 -11.78 12.20 -13.21
C PRO A 76 -12.25 13.23 -12.19
N ASN A 77 -13.19 12.86 -11.31
CA ASN A 77 -13.66 13.67 -10.19
C ASN A 77 -12.67 13.74 -9.02
N GLN A 78 -11.48 13.13 -9.16
CA GLN A 78 -10.42 13.00 -8.18
C GLN A 78 -10.73 12.08 -6.97
N ASP A 79 -11.83 11.34 -7.02
CA ASP A 79 -12.09 10.29 -6.05
C ASP A 79 -11.21 9.07 -6.27
N ILE A 80 -11.10 8.23 -5.26
CA ILE A 80 -10.36 6.98 -5.33
C ILE A 80 -11.29 5.88 -5.87
N ASN A 81 -10.86 5.18 -6.91
CA ASN A 81 -11.52 3.97 -7.39
C ASN A 81 -11.34 2.84 -6.37
N MET A 82 -12.23 2.78 -5.39
CA MET A 82 -12.17 1.80 -4.30
C MET A 82 -12.28 0.36 -4.82
N SER A 83 -13.00 0.13 -5.92
CA SER A 83 -13.09 -1.21 -6.53
C SER A 83 -11.74 -1.70 -7.04
N LEU A 84 -10.99 -0.85 -7.74
CA LEU A 84 -9.64 -1.20 -8.22
C LEU A 84 -8.66 -1.32 -7.06
N LEU A 85 -8.73 -0.41 -6.09
CA LEU A 85 -7.86 -0.43 -4.90
C LEU A 85 -8.03 -1.72 -4.09
N ARG A 86 -9.26 -2.15 -3.84
CA ARG A 86 -9.57 -3.43 -3.20
C ARG A 86 -9.01 -4.63 -3.97
N LYS A 87 -9.12 -4.64 -5.29
CA LYS A 87 -8.53 -5.72 -6.13
C LYS A 87 -7.02 -5.78 -5.96
N ILE A 88 -6.34 -4.63 -5.90
CA ILE A 88 -4.89 -4.55 -5.68
C ILE A 88 -4.55 -5.11 -4.31
N PHE A 89 -5.22 -4.66 -3.25
CA PHE A 89 -4.96 -5.13 -1.89
C PHE A 89 -5.26 -6.61 -1.71
N ASN A 90 -6.37 -7.10 -2.26
CA ASN A 90 -6.71 -8.51 -2.22
C ASN A 90 -5.66 -9.40 -2.92
N ARG A 91 -5.00 -8.89 -3.93
CA ARG A 91 -3.91 -9.61 -4.59
C ARG A 91 -2.62 -9.57 -3.78
N LEU A 92 -2.27 -8.43 -3.21
CA LEU A 92 -1.08 -8.25 -2.38
C LEU A 92 -1.19 -9.03 -1.06
N HIS A 93 -2.34 -8.97 -0.41
CA HIS A 93 -2.61 -9.64 0.86
C HIS A 93 -2.34 -11.14 0.83
N LYS A 94 -2.57 -11.82 -0.28
CA LYS A 94 -2.35 -13.28 -0.40
C LYS A 94 -0.94 -13.74 -0.02
N ASN A 95 0.05 -12.87 -0.14
CA ASN A 95 1.44 -13.14 0.19
C ASN A 95 2.01 -12.14 1.20
N GLU A 96 1.17 -11.44 1.94
CA GLU A 96 1.57 -10.36 2.84
C GLU A 96 2.62 -10.80 3.86
N GLU A 97 2.40 -11.94 4.49
CA GLU A 97 3.33 -12.49 5.48
C GLU A 97 4.72 -12.74 4.88
N ASN A 98 4.78 -13.36 3.70
CA ASN A 98 6.05 -13.63 3.02
C ASN A 98 6.79 -12.32 2.69
N TYR A 99 6.09 -11.29 2.20
CA TYR A 99 6.69 -9.99 1.92
C TYR A 99 7.26 -9.34 3.18
N ILE A 100 6.54 -9.42 4.30
CA ILE A 100 7.04 -8.91 5.59
C ILE A 100 8.30 -9.66 6.02
N ILE A 101 8.31 -10.98 5.91
CA ILE A 101 9.47 -11.83 6.27
C ILE A 101 10.68 -11.48 5.40
N GLU A 102 10.49 -11.34 4.10
CA GLU A 102 11.55 -10.96 3.17
C GLU A 102 12.11 -9.57 3.48
N ASN A 103 11.25 -8.59 3.76
CA ASN A 103 11.67 -7.26 4.17
C ASN A 103 12.50 -7.28 5.46
N ILE A 104 12.07 -8.05 6.46
CA ILE A 104 12.82 -8.20 7.71
C ILE A 104 14.20 -8.83 7.46
N LYS A 105 14.27 -9.88 6.65
CA LYS A 105 15.53 -10.52 6.28
C LYS A 105 16.48 -9.59 5.53
N HIS A 106 15.94 -8.76 4.65
CA HIS A 106 16.72 -7.78 3.89
C HIS A 106 17.38 -6.73 4.79
N HIS A 107 16.63 -6.22 5.80
CA HIS A 107 17.13 -5.18 6.69
C HIS A 107 18.07 -5.68 7.80
N LYS A 108 18.08 -6.98 8.09
CA LYS A 108 18.81 -7.53 9.22
C LYS A 108 19.62 -8.75 8.83
N TYR A 109 20.92 -8.57 8.70
CA TYR A 109 21.90 -9.60 8.37
C TYR A 109 22.01 -10.75 9.39
N LYS A 110 21.28 -10.77 10.50
CA LYS A 110 21.34 -11.82 11.54
C LYS A 110 20.23 -12.85 11.33
N ARG A 111 20.64 -14.10 11.11
CA ARG A 111 19.81 -15.28 10.82
C ARG A 111 18.66 -15.56 11.82
N ASN A 112 18.79 -15.15 13.08
CA ASN A 112 17.85 -15.54 14.16
C ASN A 112 16.87 -14.43 14.53
N TYR A 113 16.83 -13.34 13.79
CA TYR A 113 16.02 -12.18 14.17
C TYR A 113 14.50 -12.39 14.07
N LEU A 114 14.05 -13.29 13.20
CA LEU A 114 12.62 -13.61 13.06
C LEU A 114 12.07 -14.32 14.30
N ASP A 115 12.89 -15.14 14.94
CA ASP A 115 12.51 -15.89 16.14
C ASP A 115 12.46 -14.97 17.37
N ASP A 116 13.27 -13.91 17.38
CA ASP A 116 13.34 -12.94 18.47
C ASP A 116 12.16 -11.92 18.43
N ILE A 117 11.41 -11.86 17.33
CA ILE A 117 10.26 -10.97 17.24
C ILE A 117 9.04 -11.61 17.91
N PRO A 118 8.42 -10.97 18.91
CA PRO A 118 7.24 -11.52 19.60
C PRO A 118 6.07 -11.88 18.70
N ILE A 119 6.01 -11.29 17.49
CA ILE A 119 4.96 -11.55 16.50
C ILE A 119 5.02 -12.96 15.96
N ARG A 120 6.21 -13.59 15.92
CA ARG A 120 6.43 -14.95 15.41
C ARG A 120 5.78 -15.15 14.05
N TYR A 121 6.26 -14.45 13.02
CA TYR A 121 5.88 -14.70 11.63
C TYR A 121 6.13 -16.17 11.29
N CYS A 122 5.50 -16.73 10.28
CA CYS A 122 5.45 -18.14 9.89
C CYS A 122 4.57 -19.04 10.78
N TYR A 123 4.02 -18.54 11.88
CA TYR A 123 3.11 -19.30 12.74
C TYR A 123 1.68 -18.74 12.67
N LYS A 124 0.70 -19.62 12.58
CA LYS A 124 -0.72 -19.26 12.52
C LYS A 124 -1.07 -18.22 13.61
N GLY A 125 -1.84 -17.19 13.24
CA GLY A 125 -2.26 -16.12 14.16
C GLY A 125 -1.24 -15.00 14.33
N TRP A 126 -0.26 -14.87 13.41
CA TRP A 126 0.74 -13.80 13.44
C TRP A 126 0.10 -12.40 13.37
N SER A 127 -1.00 -12.23 12.63
CA SER A 127 -1.71 -10.95 12.51
C SER A 127 -2.28 -10.48 13.86
N ASN A 128 -2.87 -11.38 14.64
CA ASN A 128 -3.33 -11.04 15.99
C ASN A 128 -2.17 -10.63 16.89
N ARG A 129 -1.04 -11.37 16.82
CA ARG A 129 0.17 -11.02 17.58
C ARG A 129 0.79 -9.71 17.10
N TYR A 130 0.63 -9.34 15.84
CA TYR A 130 1.03 -8.03 15.32
C TYR A 130 0.28 -6.90 16.04
N TYR A 131 -1.04 -7.00 16.13
CA TYR A 131 -1.86 -5.98 16.82
C TYR A 131 -1.63 -5.98 18.33
N ASP A 132 -1.45 -7.13 18.94
CA ASP A 132 -1.09 -7.21 20.35
C ASP A 132 0.27 -6.56 20.63
N TYR A 133 1.27 -6.83 19.81
CA TYR A 133 2.60 -6.25 19.97
C TYR A 133 2.62 -4.73 19.84
N TYR A 134 1.98 -4.20 18.78
CA TYR A 134 2.05 -2.77 18.47
C TYR A 134 1.00 -1.94 19.20
N TYR A 135 -0.16 -2.50 19.50
CA TYR A 135 -1.34 -1.76 19.98
C TYR A 135 -1.92 -2.29 21.29
N LYS A 136 -1.42 -3.41 21.80
CA LYS A 136 -1.92 -4.07 23.02
C LYS A 136 -3.42 -4.35 22.94
N THR A 137 -3.90 -4.80 21.80
CA THR A 137 -5.33 -5.03 21.54
C THR A 137 -5.58 -6.27 20.69
N HIS A 138 -6.69 -6.92 20.98
CA HIS A 138 -7.31 -7.94 20.15
C HIS A 138 -8.72 -7.54 19.69
N SER A 139 -9.13 -6.28 20.01
CA SER A 139 -10.46 -5.78 19.66
C SER A 139 -10.56 -5.43 18.19
N PHE A 140 -11.43 -6.11 17.46
CA PHE A 140 -11.74 -5.77 16.06
C PHE A 140 -12.22 -4.33 15.91
N LEU A 141 -13.07 -3.85 16.82
CA LEU A 141 -13.55 -2.46 16.81
C LEU A 141 -12.42 -1.44 16.95
N TYR A 142 -11.35 -1.78 17.66
CA TYR A 142 -10.20 -0.89 17.76
C TYR A 142 -9.34 -0.95 16.52
N ILE A 143 -9.18 -2.14 15.92
CA ILE A 143 -8.48 -2.31 14.64
C ILE A 143 -9.20 -1.53 13.53
N ASP A 144 -10.54 -1.61 13.46
CA ASP A 144 -11.34 -0.85 12.50
C ASP A 144 -11.10 0.67 12.61
N LYS A 145 -11.01 1.20 13.84
CA LYS A 145 -10.66 2.61 14.05
C LYS A 145 -9.28 2.98 13.54
N ILE A 146 -8.31 2.08 13.68
CA ILE A 146 -6.94 2.29 13.14
C ILE A 146 -7.00 2.32 11.62
N VAL A 147 -7.68 1.37 11.00
CA VAL A 147 -7.87 1.26 9.55
C VAL A 147 -8.61 2.49 9.01
N GLU A 148 -9.71 2.87 9.63
CA GLU A 148 -10.45 4.09 9.26
C GLU A 148 -9.57 5.33 9.32
N ASN A 149 -8.77 5.49 10.37
CA ASN A 149 -7.85 6.61 10.50
C ASN A 149 -6.76 6.59 9.40
N TYR A 150 -6.29 5.40 9.01
CA TYR A 150 -5.36 5.25 7.89
C TYR A 150 -5.99 5.73 6.58
N PHE A 151 -7.19 5.30 6.25
CA PHE A 151 -7.90 5.73 5.05
C PHE A 151 -8.21 7.23 5.05
N ARG A 152 -8.63 7.78 6.19
CA ARG A 152 -8.81 9.25 6.31
C ARG A 152 -7.52 10.01 6.03
N THR A 153 -6.39 9.51 6.56
CA THR A 153 -5.09 10.13 6.32
C THR A 153 -4.62 9.91 4.88
N LEU A 154 -4.91 8.77 4.27
CA LEU A 154 -4.63 8.50 2.86
C LEU A 154 -5.38 9.49 1.95
N ILE A 155 -6.67 9.73 2.21
CA ILE A 155 -7.48 10.71 1.48
C ILE A 155 -6.91 12.12 1.69
N TRP A 156 -6.59 12.47 2.94
CA TRP A 156 -5.97 13.76 3.28
C TRP A 156 -4.62 13.94 2.54
N THR A 157 -3.78 12.92 2.52
CA THR A 157 -2.48 12.94 1.81
C THR A 157 -2.68 13.12 0.31
N LYS A 158 -3.65 12.42 -0.28
CA LYS A 158 -4.01 12.59 -1.69
C LYS A 158 -4.43 14.05 -1.98
N GLU A 159 -5.31 14.61 -1.17
CA GLU A 159 -5.74 16.02 -1.34
C GLU A 159 -4.55 16.98 -1.20
N TYR A 160 -3.67 16.75 -0.21
CA TYR A 160 -2.47 17.55 0.00
C TYR A 160 -1.57 17.59 -1.23
N TYR A 161 -1.29 16.43 -1.83
CA TYR A 161 -0.42 16.34 -3.02
C TYR A 161 -1.05 16.87 -4.30
N PHE A 162 -2.37 16.75 -4.46
CA PHE A 162 -3.04 17.10 -5.71
C PHE A 162 -3.73 18.47 -5.69
N LYS A 163 -4.07 18.99 -4.51
CA LYS A 163 -4.82 20.26 -4.37
C LYS A 163 -4.19 21.23 -3.37
N GLY A 164 -3.41 20.74 -2.43
CA GLY A 164 -2.88 21.52 -1.30
C GLY A 164 -3.47 21.07 0.04
N CYS A 165 -3.01 21.66 1.14
CA CYS A 165 -3.35 21.22 2.49
C CYS A 165 -4.84 21.40 2.84
N PRO A 166 -5.60 20.31 3.04
CA PRO A 166 -7.02 20.43 3.40
C PRO A 166 -7.24 20.91 4.84
N CYS A 167 -6.37 20.49 5.75
CA CYS A 167 -6.47 20.83 7.17
C CYS A 167 -5.13 20.66 7.87
N TRP A 168 -4.60 21.70 8.49
CA TRP A 168 -3.31 21.69 9.19
C TRP A 168 -3.33 20.93 10.52
N LYS A 169 -4.50 20.60 11.06
CA LYS A 169 -4.63 19.87 12.33
C LYS A 169 -4.68 18.36 12.16
N HIS A 170 -4.71 17.86 10.93
CA HIS A 170 -4.80 16.42 10.66
C HIS A 170 -3.42 15.75 10.80
N TYR A 171 -3.38 14.61 11.47
CA TYR A 171 -2.21 13.74 11.54
C TYR A 171 -2.63 12.27 11.77
N TYR A 172 -1.81 11.34 11.33
CA TYR A 172 -1.99 9.92 11.58
C TYR A 172 -1.50 9.58 13.00
N LYS A 173 -2.35 8.88 13.78
CA LYS A 173 -2.11 8.66 15.21
C LYS A 173 -1.44 7.32 15.53
N TYR A 174 -1.36 6.41 14.57
CA TYR A 174 -0.99 5.02 14.79
C TYR A 174 0.32 4.65 14.10
N LYS A 175 0.83 3.43 14.38
CA LYS A 175 2.10 2.96 13.81
C LYS A 175 1.97 2.38 12.40
N GLY A 176 0.87 1.72 12.09
CA GLY A 176 0.64 1.08 10.79
C GLY A 176 -0.42 0.00 10.86
N ILE A 177 -0.85 -0.47 9.71
CA ILE A 177 -1.88 -1.49 9.54
C ILE A 177 -1.38 -2.61 8.63
N LEU A 178 -2.12 -3.71 8.59
CA LEU A 178 -1.88 -4.81 7.66
C LEU A 178 -2.76 -4.68 6.41
N LEU A 179 -2.29 -5.20 5.28
CA LEU A 179 -3.08 -5.27 4.04
C LEU A 179 -4.34 -6.13 4.21
N SER A 180 -4.27 -7.14 5.10
CA SER A 180 -5.41 -8.00 5.42
C SER A 180 -6.63 -7.24 5.91
N ASP A 181 -6.43 -6.09 6.54
CA ASP A 181 -7.51 -5.30 7.13
C ASP A 181 -8.04 -4.22 6.17
N MET A 182 -7.37 -4.03 5.04
CA MET A 182 -7.73 -3.04 4.01
C MET A 182 -8.60 -3.63 2.89
N LYS A 183 -8.90 -4.92 2.93
CA LYS A 183 -9.61 -5.63 1.85
C LYS A 183 -11.14 -5.51 1.90
N GLU A 184 -11.72 -5.12 3.05
CA GLU A 184 -13.15 -4.88 3.25
C GLU A 184 -13.47 -3.41 2.98
#